data_12a954810c94ca28bef8443c535e8bb7
#
_entry.id   12a954810c94ca28bef8443c535e8bb7
#
_cell.length_a   1.000
_cell.length_b   1.000
_cell.length_c   1.000
_cell.angle_alpha   90.00
_cell.angle_beta   90.00
_cell.angle_gamma   90.00
#
_symmetry.space_group_name_H-M   'P 1'
#
loop_
_entity.id
_entity.type
_entity.pdbx_description
1 polymer ?
#
loop_
_entity_poly.entity_id
_entity_poly.type
_entity_poly.pdbx_seq_one_letter_code
_entity_poly.pdbx_strand_id
1 'polypeptide(L)'
;MTDVFGKVHLGYLVIETEKFDDWRRFGRDAIGMHLDETLPETVRFRLDDNECRFLLQRGPAEDTIALGWQVDDHGAFEVIEKRVRSHGVPVTAGTAEETALRGVDRLIRFPGPNGLTQEVYVEPRIGAAPLRLGATGGFVTGASGLGHVAIATKKPHQMRGYYSTVFDARLSDYIDETISGLKFKIRFLRVNERHHTVAIASVNRLPLNPIRTRVQHCNVQVAELNDM
;
A
#
# COMPACT_ATOMS: atom_id res chain seq x y z
N MET A 1 1.93 -0.05 -25.93
CA MET A 1 1.23 -0.52 -24.70
C MET A 1 0.54 0.69 -24.09
N THR A 2 -0.68 0.55 -23.63
CA THR A 2 -1.41 1.66 -22.97
C THR A 2 -0.73 1.99 -21.64
N ASP A 3 -0.36 3.26 -21.43
CA ASP A 3 0.24 3.76 -20.20
C ASP A 3 -0.85 3.88 -19.12
N VAL A 4 -0.55 3.42 -17.89
CA VAL A 4 -1.43 3.54 -16.73
C VAL A 4 -0.88 4.53 -15.69
N PHE A 5 0.22 5.23 -15.98
CA PHE A 5 0.74 6.29 -15.12
C PHE A 5 -0.31 7.38 -14.90
N GLY A 6 -0.45 7.83 -13.68
CA GLY A 6 -1.47 8.80 -13.27
C GLY A 6 -2.82 8.19 -12.90
N LYS A 7 -3.06 6.93 -13.29
CA LYS A 7 -4.32 6.21 -13.04
C LYS A 7 -4.21 5.16 -11.93
N VAL A 8 -3.09 5.08 -11.26
CA VAL A 8 -2.81 4.09 -10.22
C VAL A 8 -2.50 4.80 -8.91
N HIS A 9 -3.11 4.33 -7.82
CA HIS A 9 -2.96 4.92 -6.50
C HIS A 9 -2.75 3.82 -5.47
N LEU A 10 -1.89 4.03 -4.46
CA LEU A 10 -1.87 3.17 -3.29
C LEU A 10 -3.18 3.36 -2.54
N GLY A 11 -4.03 2.37 -2.54
CA GLY A 11 -5.39 2.47 -2.02
C GLY A 11 -5.51 2.04 -0.57
N TYR A 12 -4.97 0.86 -0.24
CA TYR A 12 -5.00 0.32 1.12
C TYR A 12 -3.82 -0.62 1.40
N LEU A 13 -3.61 -0.91 2.68
CA LEU A 13 -2.71 -1.95 3.14
C LEU A 13 -3.50 -3.05 3.87
N VAL A 14 -3.09 -4.30 3.65
CA VAL A 14 -3.52 -5.44 4.47
C VAL A 14 -2.37 -5.84 5.39
N ILE A 15 -2.62 -5.81 6.70
CA ILE A 15 -1.65 -6.11 7.74
C ILE A 15 -2.11 -7.36 8.47
N GLU A 16 -1.21 -8.32 8.66
CA GLU A 16 -1.45 -9.48 9.49
C GLU A 16 -0.81 -9.27 10.87
N THR A 17 -1.60 -9.43 11.93
CA THR A 17 -1.15 -9.19 13.31
C THR A 17 -2.03 -9.91 14.33
N GLU A 18 -1.45 -10.28 15.47
CA GLU A 18 -2.19 -10.74 16.66
C GLU A 18 -2.57 -9.58 17.59
N LYS A 19 -2.05 -8.37 17.37
CA LYS A 19 -2.12 -7.22 18.29
C LYS A 19 -3.27 -6.26 17.98
N PHE A 20 -4.48 -6.76 17.78
CA PHE A 20 -5.62 -5.95 17.38
C PHE A 20 -5.90 -4.78 18.34
N ASP A 21 -5.79 -4.99 19.66
CA ASP A 21 -6.10 -3.95 20.64
C ASP A 21 -5.03 -2.84 20.65
N ASP A 22 -3.77 -3.19 20.43
CA ASP A 22 -2.71 -2.21 20.27
C ASP A 22 -2.91 -1.39 19.00
N TRP A 23 -3.30 -2.04 17.89
CA TRP A 23 -3.60 -1.37 16.65
C TRP A 23 -4.84 -0.47 16.75
N ARG A 24 -5.91 -0.90 17.45
CA ARG A 24 -7.10 -0.06 17.68
C ARG A 24 -6.72 1.23 18.41
N ARG A 25 -5.95 1.13 19.49
CA ARG A 25 -5.46 2.29 20.25
C ARG A 25 -4.53 3.15 19.40
N PHE A 26 -3.53 2.55 18.78
CA PHE A 26 -2.56 3.28 17.95
C PHE A 26 -3.23 3.98 16.77
N GLY A 27 -4.05 3.28 16.01
CA GLY A 27 -4.70 3.83 14.82
C GLY A 27 -5.68 4.96 15.15
N ARG A 28 -6.53 4.77 16.16
CA ARG A 28 -7.51 5.76 16.55
C ARG A 28 -6.91 6.90 17.37
N ASP A 29 -6.12 6.58 18.41
CA ASP A 29 -5.75 7.55 19.43
C ASP A 29 -4.43 8.28 19.11
N ALA A 30 -3.48 7.62 18.42
CA ALA A 30 -2.21 8.22 18.05
C ALA A 30 -2.18 8.76 16.62
N ILE A 31 -2.73 8.03 15.65
CA ILE A 31 -2.76 8.48 14.24
C ILE A 31 -4.00 9.30 13.93
N GLY A 32 -5.09 9.13 14.68
CA GLY A 32 -6.35 9.83 14.44
C GLY A 32 -7.18 9.25 13.31
N MET A 33 -7.01 7.97 12.98
CA MET A 33 -7.80 7.29 11.95
C MET A 33 -9.20 6.95 12.46
N HIS A 34 -10.18 6.96 11.56
CA HIS A 34 -11.50 6.43 11.86
C HIS A 34 -11.45 4.91 11.98
N LEU A 35 -11.77 4.38 13.15
CA LEU A 35 -11.90 2.95 13.40
C LEU A 35 -13.31 2.48 13.03
N ASP A 36 -13.40 1.49 12.14
CA ASP A 36 -14.64 0.79 11.84
C ASP A 36 -14.80 -0.40 12.80
N GLU A 37 -15.78 -0.31 13.68
CA GLU A 37 -16.06 -1.32 14.71
C GLU A 37 -17.11 -2.37 14.27
N THR A 38 -17.60 -2.30 13.03
CA THR A 38 -18.65 -3.18 12.53
C THR A 38 -18.20 -4.60 12.23
N LEU A 39 -16.88 -4.84 12.19
CA LEU A 39 -16.29 -6.13 11.82
C LEU A 39 -15.68 -6.83 13.05
N PRO A 40 -16.28 -7.95 13.54
CA PRO A 40 -15.82 -8.58 14.80
C PRO A 40 -14.45 -9.26 14.70
N GLU A 41 -14.12 -9.85 13.54
CA GLU A 41 -12.91 -10.66 13.36
C GLU A 41 -11.79 -9.93 12.59
N THR A 42 -11.99 -8.66 12.27
CA THR A 42 -11.02 -7.81 11.58
C THR A 42 -11.02 -6.41 12.19
N VAL A 43 -9.96 -5.65 11.92
CA VAL A 43 -9.91 -4.22 12.25
C VAL A 43 -9.72 -3.45 10.97
N ARG A 44 -10.56 -2.47 10.75
CA ARG A 44 -10.50 -1.64 9.54
C ARG A 44 -10.42 -0.17 9.93
N PHE A 45 -9.53 0.57 9.24
CA PHE A 45 -9.42 2.01 9.42
C PHE A 45 -9.67 2.75 8.11
N ARG A 46 -10.27 3.92 8.26
CA ARG A 46 -10.52 4.89 7.20
C ARG A 46 -9.73 6.17 7.46
N LEU A 47 -9.29 6.82 6.40
CA LEU A 47 -8.66 8.15 6.41
C LEU A 47 -9.49 9.18 5.64
N ASP A 48 -10.47 8.70 4.90
CA ASP A 48 -11.37 9.45 4.03
C ASP A 48 -12.69 8.69 3.87
N ASP A 49 -13.47 9.06 2.85
CA ASP A 49 -14.77 8.45 2.59
C ASP A 49 -14.68 6.99 2.12
N ASN A 50 -13.54 6.52 1.61
CA ASN A 50 -13.39 5.13 1.23
C ASN A 50 -13.56 4.20 2.44
N GLU A 51 -14.21 3.07 2.20
CA GLU A 51 -14.56 2.10 3.26
C GLU A 51 -13.34 1.46 3.92
N CYS A 52 -12.21 1.38 3.23
CA CYS A 52 -10.99 0.76 3.73
C CYS A 52 -9.72 1.50 3.28
N ARG A 53 -8.84 1.79 4.25
CA ARG A 53 -7.46 2.24 4.00
C ARG A 53 -6.42 1.33 4.69
N PHE A 54 -6.76 0.79 5.84
CA PHE A 54 -5.99 -0.26 6.50
C PHE A 54 -6.94 -1.38 6.90
N LEU A 55 -6.62 -2.59 6.50
CA LEU A 55 -7.30 -3.82 6.90
C LEU A 55 -6.34 -4.67 7.71
N LEU A 56 -6.71 -4.98 8.95
CA LEU A 56 -5.94 -5.87 9.81
C LEU A 56 -6.64 -7.23 9.86
N GLN A 57 -5.87 -8.28 9.60
CA GLN A 57 -6.29 -9.66 9.69
C GLN A 57 -5.49 -10.37 10.78
N ARG A 58 -6.11 -11.31 11.46
CA ARG A 58 -5.45 -12.07 12.53
C ARG A 58 -4.44 -13.05 11.94
N GLY A 59 -3.24 -13.05 12.49
CA GLY A 59 -2.19 -14.01 12.14
C GLY A 59 -0.81 -13.58 12.62
N PRO A 60 0.18 -14.50 12.55
CA PRO A 60 1.48 -14.37 13.20
C PRO A 60 2.53 -13.54 12.47
N ALA A 61 2.25 -13.04 11.27
CA ALA A 61 3.29 -12.40 10.45
C ALA A 61 3.80 -11.07 11.05
N GLU A 62 2.95 -10.32 11.78
CA GLU A 62 3.27 -8.98 12.30
C GLU A 62 3.86 -8.09 11.20
N ASP A 63 3.23 -8.07 10.02
CA ASP A 63 3.75 -7.45 8.81
C ASP A 63 2.62 -7.07 7.84
N THR A 64 2.92 -6.17 6.90
CA THR A 64 2.06 -5.95 5.74
C THR A 64 2.15 -7.15 4.79
N ILE A 65 1.01 -7.76 4.51
CA ILE A 65 0.90 -8.96 3.66
C ILE A 65 0.42 -8.65 2.24
N ALA A 66 -0.30 -7.53 2.06
CA ALA A 66 -0.75 -7.09 0.74
C ALA A 66 -0.78 -5.58 0.60
N LEU A 67 -0.55 -5.08 -0.63
CA LEU A 67 -0.77 -3.71 -1.05
C LEU A 67 -1.94 -3.68 -2.03
N GLY A 68 -2.94 -2.86 -1.74
CA GLY A 68 -4.09 -2.60 -2.62
C GLY A 68 -3.84 -1.38 -3.51
N TRP A 69 -3.89 -1.58 -4.81
CA TRP A 69 -3.74 -0.56 -5.83
C TRP A 69 -5.10 -0.22 -6.43
N GLN A 70 -5.56 0.98 -6.14
CA GLN A 70 -6.73 1.53 -6.79
C GLN A 70 -6.39 1.96 -8.21
N VAL A 71 -7.25 1.66 -9.16
CA VAL A 71 -7.16 2.21 -10.52
C VAL A 71 -8.42 3.01 -10.85
N ASP A 72 -8.27 4.04 -11.69
CA ASP A 72 -9.33 5.00 -11.97
C ASP A 72 -10.45 4.42 -12.83
N ASP A 73 -10.12 3.43 -13.67
CA ASP A 73 -11.08 2.86 -14.62
C ASP A 73 -10.81 1.38 -14.92
N HIS A 74 -11.83 0.72 -15.47
CA HIS A 74 -11.74 -0.68 -15.90
C HIS A 74 -10.68 -0.92 -16.98
N GLY A 75 -10.40 0.07 -17.83
CA GLY A 75 -9.35 -0.05 -18.85
C GLY A 75 -7.97 -0.18 -18.24
N ALA A 76 -7.63 0.63 -17.22
CA ALA A 76 -6.39 0.51 -16.47
C ALA A 76 -6.31 -0.82 -15.73
N PHE A 77 -7.41 -1.29 -15.14
CA PHE A 77 -7.50 -2.60 -14.49
C PHE A 77 -7.15 -3.74 -15.45
N GLU A 78 -7.78 -3.77 -16.63
CA GLU A 78 -7.54 -4.82 -17.64
C GLU A 78 -6.12 -4.78 -18.20
N VAL A 79 -5.54 -3.58 -18.37
CA VAL A 79 -4.15 -3.43 -18.81
C VAL A 79 -3.20 -4.05 -17.80
N ILE A 80 -3.37 -3.78 -16.51
CA ILE A 80 -2.53 -4.33 -15.46
C ILE A 80 -2.71 -5.86 -15.36
N GLU A 81 -3.94 -6.35 -15.37
CA GLU A 81 -4.23 -7.79 -15.35
C GLU A 81 -3.53 -8.51 -16.52
N LYS A 82 -3.67 -7.97 -17.73
CA LYS A 82 -3.03 -8.53 -18.94
C LYS A 82 -1.50 -8.54 -18.82
N ARG A 83 -0.90 -7.46 -18.31
CA ARG A 83 0.55 -7.38 -18.10
C ARG A 83 1.03 -8.47 -17.14
N VAL A 84 0.38 -8.59 -15.99
CA VAL A 84 0.73 -9.61 -14.97
C VAL A 84 0.64 -11.02 -15.55
N ARG A 85 -0.46 -11.34 -16.23
CA ARG A 85 -0.65 -12.65 -16.90
C ARG A 85 0.38 -12.91 -17.99
N SER A 86 0.76 -11.89 -18.78
CA SER A 86 1.77 -12.05 -19.85
C SER A 86 3.17 -12.38 -19.33
N HIS A 87 3.45 -12.10 -18.06
CA HIS A 87 4.70 -12.51 -17.39
C HIS A 87 4.60 -13.87 -16.69
N GLY A 88 3.54 -14.63 -16.95
CA GLY A 88 3.34 -15.97 -16.36
C GLY A 88 3.00 -15.94 -14.86
N VAL A 89 2.63 -14.78 -14.31
CA VAL A 89 2.25 -14.65 -12.91
C VAL A 89 0.78 -15.06 -12.74
N PRO A 90 0.45 -15.98 -11.82
CA PRO A 90 -0.93 -16.37 -11.57
C PRO A 90 -1.74 -15.20 -11.01
N VAL A 91 -2.91 -14.96 -11.59
CA VAL A 91 -3.86 -13.93 -11.15
C VAL A 91 -5.13 -14.60 -10.68
N THR A 92 -5.54 -14.29 -9.46
CA THR A 92 -6.77 -14.82 -8.83
C THR A 92 -7.76 -13.66 -8.63
N ALA A 93 -9.01 -13.85 -8.98
CA ALA A 93 -10.08 -12.92 -8.63
C ALA A 93 -10.35 -12.98 -7.11
N GLY A 94 -10.64 -11.85 -6.51
CA GLY A 94 -11.09 -11.80 -5.12
C GLY A 94 -12.46 -12.44 -4.95
N THR A 95 -12.67 -13.10 -3.82
CA THR A 95 -13.98 -13.64 -3.44
C THR A 95 -14.91 -12.51 -2.98
N ALA A 96 -16.21 -12.80 -2.85
CA ALA A 96 -17.18 -11.82 -2.33
C ALA A 96 -16.84 -11.37 -0.90
N GLU A 97 -16.30 -12.26 -0.07
CA GLU A 97 -15.83 -11.94 1.28
C GLU A 97 -14.62 -11.02 1.24
N GLU A 98 -13.62 -11.34 0.41
CA GLU A 98 -12.41 -10.53 0.25
C GLU A 98 -12.71 -9.12 -0.24
N THR A 99 -13.61 -8.97 -1.23
CA THR A 99 -14.04 -7.66 -1.73
C THR A 99 -14.81 -6.88 -0.68
N ALA A 100 -15.69 -7.53 0.09
CA ALA A 100 -16.44 -6.91 1.18
C ALA A 100 -15.50 -6.40 2.29
N LEU A 101 -14.51 -7.17 2.73
CA LEU A 101 -13.54 -6.76 3.73
C LEU A 101 -12.70 -5.54 3.29
N ARG A 102 -12.43 -5.42 2.00
CA ARG A 102 -11.65 -4.31 1.42
C ARG A 102 -12.49 -3.12 1.01
N GLY A 103 -13.82 -3.25 1.10
CA GLY A 103 -14.74 -2.20 0.67
C GLY A 103 -14.60 -1.87 -0.82
N VAL A 104 -14.57 -2.89 -1.68
CA VAL A 104 -14.41 -2.73 -3.15
C VAL A 104 -15.39 -3.66 -3.87
N ASP A 105 -15.71 -3.33 -5.13
CA ASP A 105 -16.63 -4.15 -5.91
C ASP A 105 -15.92 -5.25 -6.71
N ARG A 106 -14.72 -4.97 -7.16
CA ARG A 106 -13.92 -5.91 -7.93
C ARG A 106 -12.44 -5.80 -7.56
N LEU A 107 -11.79 -6.92 -7.33
CA LEU A 107 -10.34 -6.99 -7.17
C LEU A 107 -9.75 -8.24 -7.82
N ILE A 108 -8.50 -8.14 -8.21
CA ILE A 108 -7.61 -9.26 -8.51
C ILE A 108 -6.42 -9.22 -7.58
N ARG A 109 -5.84 -10.39 -7.29
CA ARG A 109 -4.61 -10.52 -6.52
C ARG A 109 -3.60 -11.41 -7.22
N PHE A 110 -2.33 -11.11 -7.01
CA PHE A 110 -1.21 -11.84 -7.56
C PHE A 110 0.03 -11.67 -6.70
N PRO A 111 0.98 -12.65 -6.73
CA PRO A 111 2.22 -12.53 -5.99
C PRO A 111 3.08 -11.39 -6.55
N GLY A 112 3.56 -10.55 -5.68
CA GLY A 112 4.54 -9.51 -5.97
C GLY A 112 5.93 -9.88 -5.49
N PRO A 113 6.91 -8.98 -5.66
CA PRO A 113 8.26 -9.19 -5.18
C PRO A 113 8.32 -9.28 -3.65
N ASN A 114 9.31 -10.01 -3.11
CA ASN A 114 9.51 -10.27 -1.67
C ASN A 114 8.35 -11.01 -0.98
N GLY A 115 7.49 -11.71 -1.73
CA GLY A 115 6.33 -12.39 -1.19
C GLY A 115 5.24 -11.44 -0.70
N LEU A 116 5.27 -10.17 -1.08
CA LEU A 116 4.24 -9.18 -0.81
C LEU A 116 3.15 -9.32 -1.88
N THR A 117 1.95 -9.69 -1.46
CA THR A 117 0.81 -9.78 -2.38
C THR A 117 0.46 -8.40 -2.93
N GLN A 118 0.14 -8.34 -4.21
CA GLN A 118 -0.42 -7.15 -4.85
C GLN A 118 -1.88 -7.41 -5.15
N GLU A 119 -2.71 -6.46 -4.80
CA GLU A 119 -4.14 -6.46 -5.09
C GLU A 119 -4.43 -5.24 -5.97
N VAL A 120 -5.15 -5.42 -7.06
CA VAL A 120 -5.59 -4.32 -7.92
C VAL A 120 -7.10 -4.29 -7.93
N TYR A 121 -7.68 -3.12 -7.75
CA TYR A 121 -9.11 -2.93 -7.66
C TYR A 121 -9.58 -1.65 -8.34
N VAL A 122 -10.85 -1.62 -8.66
CA VAL A 122 -11.57 -0.48 -9.19
C VAL A 122 -12.83 -0.28 -8.35
N GLU A 123 -13.38 0.93 -8.35
CA GLU A 123 -14.65 1.25 -7.68
C GLU A 123 -14.62 0.96 -6.16
N PRO A 124 -13.87 1.78 -5.39
CA PRO A 124 -13.92 1.70 -3.93
C PRO A 124 -15.31 2.09 -3.43
N ARG A 125 -15.81 1.36 -2.45
CA ARG A 125 -17.07 1.69 -1.77
C ARG A 125 -16.85 2.83 -0.79
N ILE A 126 -17.90 3.63 -0.65
CA ILE A 126 -17.93 4.71 0.33
C ILE A 126 -18.52 4.19 1.65
N GLY A 127 -17.85 4.48 2.74
CA GLY A 127 -18.28 4.07 4.07
C GLY A 127 -19.62 4.71 4.47
N ALA A 128 -20.57 3.89 4.93
CA ALA A 128 -21.90 4.35 5.28
C ALA A 128 -21.93 5.22 6.56
N ALA A 129 -21.01 4.98 7.49
CA ALA A 129 -20.92 5.77 8.72
C ALA A 129 -20.19 7.10 8.48
N PRO A 130 -20.60 8.19 9.15
CA PRO A 130 -19.87 9.46 9.11
C PRO A 130 -18.40 9.29 9.52
N LEU A 131 -17.51 9.92 8.76
CA LEU A 131 -16.07 9.89 9.05
C LEU A 131 -15.76 10.60 10.37
N ARG A 132 -14.96 9.99 11.23
CA ARG A 132 -14.53 10.55 12.53
C ARG A 132 -13.00 10.45 12.61
N LEU A 133 -12.32 11.55 12.35
CA LEU A 133 -10.87 11.65 12.40
C LEU A 133 -10.41 12.41 13.65
N GLY A 134 -9.26 12.03 14.20
CA GLY A 134 -8.59 12.79 15.24
C GLY A 134 -7.83 13.99 14.67
N ALA A 135 -7.33 13.89 13.43
CA ALA A 135 -6.70 14.99 12.71
C ALA A 135 -7.77 16.00 12.25
N THR A 136 -7.67 17.25 12.68
CA THR A 136 -8.66 18.31 12.43
C THR A 136 -8.75 18.71 10.95
N GLY A 137 -7.60 18.78 10.28
CA GLY A 137 -7.53 19.06 8.84
C GLY A 137 -7.75 17.82 7.97
N GLY A 138 -7.80 16.62 8.57
CA GLY A 138 -7.89 15.36 7.86
C GLY A 138 -6.61 14.91 7.16
N PHE A 139 -6.75 13.94 6.26
CA PHE A 139 -5.62 13.36 5.52
C PHE A 139 -5.69 13.72 4.03
N VAL A 140 -4.51 13.89 3.42
CA VAL A 140 -4.40 14.08 1.97
C VAL A 140 -4.44 12.74 1.29
N THR A 141 -5.59 12.41 0.70
CA THR A 141 -5.91 11.15 0.03
C THR A 141 -6.52 11.40 -1.36
N GLY A 142 -7.54 10.70 -1.77
CA GLY A 142 -8.20 10.86 -3.07
C GLY A 142 -7.28 10.47 -4.23
N ALA A 143 -7.17 11.35 -5.23
CA ALA A 143 -6.30 11.14 -6.40
C ALA A 143 -4.81 11.00 -6.08
N SER A 144 -4.39 11.35 -4.87
CA SER A 144 -3.02 11.13 -4.39
C SER A 144 -2.81 9.74 -3.77
N GLY A 145 -3.90 9.00 -3.50
CA GLY A 145 -3.88 7.72 -2.80
C GLY A 145 -3.56 7.85 -1.30
N LEU A 146 -3.40 6.70 -0.63
CA LEU A 146 -3.14 6.59 0.81
C LEU A 146 -1.90 7.35 1.27
N GLY A 147 -0.83 7.29 0.49
CA GLY A 147 0.48 7.83 0.84
C GLY A 147 1.58 7.09 0.12
N HIS A 148 2.63 6.69 0.84
CA HIS A 148 3.69 5.85 0.29
C HIS A 148 4.10 4.71 1.23
N VAL A 149 4.73 3.70 0.65
CA VAL A 149 5.36 2.60 1.39
C VAL A 149 6.86 2.52 1.10
N ALA A 150 7.64 2.21 2.11
CA ALA A 150 9.05 1.88 1.95
C ALA A 150 9.26 0.36 2.07
N ILE A 151 9.91 -0.22 1.09
CA ILE A 151 10.13 -1.65 0.97
C ILE A 151 11.62 -1.93 1.00
N ALA A 152 12.07 -2.75 1.96
CA ALA A 152 13.46 -3.20 2.00
C ALA A 152 13.65 -4.45 1.14
N THR A 153 14.70 -4.46 0.31
CA THR A 153 14.98 -5.60 -0.57
C THR A 153 16.46 -5.82 -0.82
N LYS A 154 16.84 -7.07 -1.04
CA LYS A 154 18.16 -7.46 -1.56
C LYS A 154 18.21 -7.45 -3.09
N LYS A 155 17.08 -7.25 -3.77
CA LYS A 155 16.94 -7.27 -5.24
C LYS A 155 16.33 -5.97 -5.78
N PRO A 156 16.97 -4.79 -5.54
CA PRO A 156 16.35 -3.49 -5.85
C PRO A 156 16.08 -3.30 -7.35
N HIS A 157 16.93 -3.79 -8.22
CA HIS A 157 16.74 -3.70 -9.68
C HIS A 157 15.52 -4.51 -10.15
N GLN A 158 15.35 -5.73 -9.62
CA GLN A 158 14.20 -6.56 -9.94
C GLN A 158 12.91 -5.92 -9.45
N MET A 159 12.91 -5.39 -8.23
CA MET A 159 11.75 -4.72 -7.65
C MET A 159 11.39 -3.45 -8.43
N ARG A 160 12.37 -2.61 -8.78
CA ARG A 160 12.14 -1.45 -9.62
C ARG A 160 11.55 -1.85 -10.98
N GLY A 161 12.16 -2.84 -11.66
CA GLY A 161 11.66 -3.36 -12.94
C GLY A 161 10.21 -3.84 -12.84
N TYR A 162 9.86 -4.54 -11.76
CA TYR A 162 8.50 -4.99 -11.51
C TYR A 162 7.51 -3.81 -11.48
N TYR A 163 7.72 -2.82 -10.61
CA TYR A 163 6.82 -1.67 -10.51
C TYR A 163 6.74 -0.86 -11.81
N SER A 164 7.86 -0.69 -12.50
CA SER A 164 7.88 0.00 -13.80
C SER A 164 7.13 -0.78 -14.89
N THR A 165 7.20 -2.11 -14.89
CA THR A 165 6.54 -2.93 -15.91
C THR A 165 5.04 -3.08 -15.65
N VAL A 166 4.65 -3.29 -14.39
CA VAL A 166 3.25 -3.56 -14.02
C VAL A 166 2.44 -2.27 -13.95
N PHE A 167 2.99 -1.23 -13.31
CA PHE A 167 2.26 -0.01 -12.96
C PHE A 167 2.76 1.25 -13.67
N ASP A 168 3.66 1.14 -14.65
CA ASP A 168 4.35 2.25 -15.30
C ASP A 168 5.03 3.21 -14.31
N ALA A 169 5.49 2.68 -13.17
CA ALA A 169 6.13 3.45 -12.14
C ALA A 169 7.42 4.11 -12.67
N ARG A 170 7.56 5.41 -12.38
CA ARG A 170 8.68 6.25 -12.84
C ARG A 170 9.58 6.59 -11.67
N LEU A 171 10.88 6.61 -11.91
CA LEU A 171 11.85 7.10 -10.93
C LEU A 171 11.65 8.61 -10.75
N SER A 172 11.40 9.05 -9.53
CA SER A 172 11.31 10.47 -9.18
C SER A 172 12.59 10.99 -8.55
N ASP A 173 13.23 10.18 -7.68
CA ASP A 173 14.43 10.58 -6.97
C ASP A 173 15.22 9.36 -6.50
N TYR A 174 16.45 9.59 -5.98
CA TYR A 174 17.27 8.57 -5.38
C TYR A 174 18.20 9.11 -4.30
N ILE A 175 18.53 8.26 -3.34
CA ILE A 175 19.54 8.51 -2.33
C ILE A 175 20.58 7.39 -2.42
N ASP A 176 21.85 7.76 -2.55
CA ASP A 176 22.99 6.86 -2.44
C ASP A 176 23.93 7.42 -1.36
N GLU A 177 23.89 6.80 -0.18
CA GLU A 177 24.57 7.24 1.03
C GLU A 177 25.47 6.15 1.61
N THR A 178 26.54 6.56 2.30
CA THR A 178 27.38 5.64 3.08
C THR A 178 27.34 6.06 4.55
N ILE A 179 26.68 5.27 5.38
CA ILE A 179 26.55 5.51 6.81
C ILE A 179 27.27 4.37 7.56
N SER A 180 28.26 4.70 8.37
CA SER A 180 29.06 3.72 9.13
C SER A 180 29.63 2.59 8.27
N GLY A 181 30.09 2.91 7.06
CA GLY A 181 30.65 1.93 6.12
C GLY A 181 29.63 1.08 5.33
N LEU A 182 28.35 1.24 5.62
CA LEU A 182 27.25 0.59 4.90
C LEU A 182 26.74 1.50 3.78
N LYS A 183 26.62 0.95 2.58
CA LYS A 183 26.05 1.68 1.44
C LYS A 183 24.54 1.48 1.42
N PHE A 184 23.83 2.55 1.68
CA PHE A 184 22.37 2.64 1.56
C PHE A 184 22.01 3.17 0.17
N LYS A 185 21.06 2.51 -0.46
CA LYS A 185 20.50 2.94 -1.74
C LYS A 185 19.01 2.96 -1.63
N ILE A 186 18.40 4.11 -1.89
CA ILE A 186 16.95 4.26 -1.94
C ILE A 186 16.57 4.76 -3.33
N ARG A 187 15.53 4.20 -3.88
CA ARG A 187 14.93 4.61 -5.16
C ARG A 187 13.48 4.93 -4.94
N PHE A 188 13.11 6.15 -5.23
CA PHE A 188 11.75 6.66 -5.09
C PHE A 188 11.00 6.52 -6.41
N LEU A 189 9.90 5.78 -6.39
CA LEU A 189 9.07 5.54 -7.56
C LEU A 189 7.69 6.15 -7.37
N ARG A 190 7.19 6.82 -8.40
CA ARG A 190 5.85 7.37 -8.46
C ARG A 190 5.01 6.66 -9.52
N VAL A 191 3.74 6.46 -9.26
CA VAL A 191 2.74 5.93 -10.19
C VAL A 191 1.71 6.99 -10.60
N ASN A 192 1.73 8.14 -9.92
CA ASN A 192 0.87 9.31 -10.16
C ASN A 192 1.65 10.62 -9.87
N GLU A 193 0.96 11.73 -9.65
CA GLU A 193 1.55 13.05 -9.42
C GLU A 193 2.22 13.21 -8.04
N ARG A 194 2.02 12.28 -7.10
CA ARG A 194 2.75 12.27 -5.82
C ARG A 194 4.26 12.12 -6.07
N HIS A 195 5.10 12.78 -5.26
CA HIS A 195 6.56 12.66 -5.40
C HIS A 195 7.02 11.20 -5.46
N HIS A 196 6.50 10.34 -4.60
CA HIS A 196 6.69 8.90 -4.68
C HIS A 196 5.54 8.15 -3.98
N THR A 197 5.31 6.93 -4.44
CA THR A 197 4.34 5.99 -3.87
C THR A 197 5.04 4.77 -3.29
N VAL A 198 6.21 4.42 -3.86
CA VAL A 198 7.05 3.32 -3.37
C VAL A 198 8.49 3.81 -3.22
N ALA A 199 9.07 3.63 -2.04
CA ALA A 199 10.50 3.77 -1.80
C ALA A 199 11.13 2.38 -1.70
N ILE A 200 12.10 2.08 -2.57
CA ILE A 200 12.83 0.82 -2.59
C ILE A 200 14.17 1.02 -1.90
N ALA A 201 14.30 0.49 -0.68
CA ALA A 201 15.52 0.57 0.10
C ALA A 201 16.35 -0.70 -0.01
N SER A 202 17.67 -0.56 -0.19
CA SER A 202 18.63 -1.66 -0.16
C SER A 202 19.90 -1.27 0.56
N VAL A 203 20.51 -2.22 1.27
CA VAL A 203 21.77 -2.06 1.96
C VAL A 203 22.75 -3.12 1.46
N ASN A 204 23.89 -2.68 0.94
CA ASN A 204 24.95 -3.60 0.49
C ASN A 204 25.75 -4.09 1.70
N ARG A 205 26.07 -5.40 1.68
CA ARG A 205 26.97 -6.07 2.64
C ARG A 205 26.42 -6.32 4.05
N LEU A 206 25.12 -6.23 4.30
CA LEU A 206 24.57 -6.77 5.54
C LEU A 206 24.35 -8.29 5.36
N PRO A 207 25.02 -9.14 6.14
CA PRO A 207 24.83 -10.60 6.10
C PRO A 207 23.42 -10.99 6.55
N LEU A 208 22.83 -10.17 7.43
CA LEU A 208 21.47 -10.30 7.93
C LEU A 208 20.61 -9.15 7.40
N ASN A 209 19.35 -9.41 7.10
CA ASN A 209 18.39 -8.34 6.88
C ASN A 209 17.92 -7.84 8.25
N PRO A 210 18.33 -6.64 8.71
CA PRO A 210 17.91 -6.12 10.00
C PRO A 210 16.43 -5.75 10.00
N ILE A 211 15.85 -5.55 8.81
CA ILE A 211 14.44 -5.26 8.62
C ILE A 211 13.76 -6.58 8.26
N ARG A 212 13.03 -7.14 9.20
CA ARG A 212 12.34 -8.43 9.03
C ARG A 212 11.06 -8.28 8.22
N THR A 213 10.43 -7.12 8.30
CA THR A 213 9.17 -6.81 7.63
C THR A 213 9.36 -6.58 6.13
N ARG A 214 8.37 -6.94 5.33
CA ARG A 214 8.32 -6.67 3.88
C ARG A 214 8.18 -5.19 3.60
N VAL A 215 7.31 -4.52 4.36
CA VAL A 215 7.12 -3.07 4.35
C VAL A 215 7.76 -2.50 5.61
N GLN A 216 8.75 -1.63 5.43
CA GLN A 216 9.48 -1.00 6.53
C GLN A 216 8.64 0.08 7.21
N HIS A 217 7.96 0.92 6.42
CA HIS A 217 6.97 1.88 6.90
C HIS A 217 5.93 2.19 5.82
N CYS A 218 4.78 2.64 6.29
CA CYS A 218 3.80 3.37 5.50
C CYS A 218 3.75 4.81 6.03
N ASN A 219 3.72 5.78 5.14
CA ASN A 219 3.58 7.18 5.49
C ASN A 219 2.25 7.70 4.94
N VAL A 220 1.47 8.35 5.80
CA VAL A 220 0.25 9.08 5.46
C VAL A 220 0.51 10.57 5.59
N GLN A 221 -0.18 11.40 4.82
CA GLN A 221 0.00 12.84 4.85
C GLN A 221 -1.22 13.48 5.50
N VAL A 222 -1.01 14.29 6.54
CA VAL A 222 -2.04 15.16 7.12
C VAL A 222 -2.18 16.43 6.29
N ALA A 223 -3.36 17.03 6.30
CA ALA A 223 -3.64 18.24 5.53
C ALA A 223 -3.04 19.50 6.20
N GLU A 224 -2.96 19.50 7.52
CA GLU A 224 -2.45 20.63 8.30
C GLU A 224 -1.24 20.24 9.16
N LEU A 225 -0.29 21.17 9.31
CA LEU A 225 0.93 20.93 10.08
C LEU A 225 0.64 20.69 11.58
N ASN A 226 -0.42 21.31 12.10
CA ASN A 226 -0.82 21.16 13.51
C ASN A 226 -1.37 19.76 13.85
N ASP A 227 -1.63 18.93 12.83
CA ASP A 227 -2.09 17.55 12.99
C ASP A 227 -0.92 16.52 13.02
N MET A 228 0.34 16.99 13.03
CA MET A 228 1.55 16.14 13.09
C MET A 228 1.95 15.79 14.54
#